data_8aba9d482cfe925670d9994255c24a7c
#
_entry.id   8aba9d482cfe925670d9994255c24a7c
#
_cell.length_a   1.000
_cell.length_b   1.000
_cell.length_c   1.000
_cell.angle_alpha   90.00
_cell.angle_beta   90.00
_cell.angle_gamma   90.00
#
_symmetry.space_group_name_H-M   'P 1'
#
loop_
_entity.id
_entity.type
_entity.pdbx_description
1 polymer ?
#
loop_
_entity_poly.entity_id
_entity_poly.type
_entity_poly.pdbx_seq_one_letter_code
_entity_poly.pdbx_strand_id
1 'polypeptide(L)' 'MRLFHLERIEDASGVSGIGKVAEGVVFDDGSVVLRWLTAVKSTVFFQNITDVESVHGHQGKTTIVYE' A
#
# COMPACT_ATOMS: atom_id res chain seq x y z
N MET A 1 1.32 -11.54 12.43
CA MET A 1 1.69 -10.72 11.24
C MET A 1 0.87 -11.13 10.05
N ARG A 2 0.53 -10.18 9.20
CA ARG A 2 -0.26 -10.45 8.01
C ARG A 2 0.35 -9.71 6.82
N LEU A 3 0.63 -10.41 5.74
CA LEU A 3 1.18 -9.82 4.52
C LEU A 3 0.06 -9.29 3.64
N PHE A 4 0.34 -8.21 2.93
CA PHE A 4 -0.59 -7.64 1.98
C PHE A 4 0.19 -6.94 0.85
N HIS A 5 -0.53 -6.58 -0.20
CA HIS A 5 0.02 -5.67 -1.20
C HIS A 5 -1.05 -4.64 -1.60
N LEU A 6 -0.59 -3.54 -2.17
CA LEU A 6 -1.48 -2.56 -2.77
C LEU A 6 -1.57 -2.84 -4.26
N GLU A 7 -2.79 -2.96 -4.74
CA GLU A 7 -3.08 -3.14 -6.14
C GLU A 7 -3.78 -1.92 -6.68
N ARG A 8 -3.15 -1.27 -7.65
CA ARG A 8 -3.69 -0.07 -8.25
C ARG A 8 -4.45 -0.44 -9.51
N ILE A 9 -5.74 -0.10 -9.52
CA ILE A 9 -6.62 -0.39 -10.66
C ILE A 9 -6.46 0.71 -11.70
N GLU A 10 -6.30 1.95 -11.24
CA GLU A 10 -6.16 3.11 -12.12
C GLU A 10 -5.05 4.00 -11.57
N ASP A 11 -4.11 4.40 -12.44
CA ASP A 11 -3.02 5.26 -12.03
C ASP A 11 -3.48 6.72 -11.99
N ALA A 12 -3.83 7.18 -10.79
CA ALA A 12 -4.35 8.51 -10.58
C ALA A 12 -3.28 9.60 -10.75
N SER A 13 -2.01 9.27 -10.56
CA SER A 13 -0.91 10.24 -10.60
C SER A 13 -0.07 10.17 -11.87
N GLY A 14 -0.16 9.08 -12.61
CA GLY A 14 0.70 8.83 -13.76
C GLY A 14 2.15 8.48 -13.39
N VAL A 15 2.43 8.25 -12.10
CA VAL A 15 3.80 8.05 -11.62
C VAL A 15 4.09 6.59 -11.30
N SER A 16 3.18 5.91 -10.62
CA SER A 16 3.43 4.57 -10.10
C SER A 16 2.94 3.44 -11.00
N GLY A 17 2.13 3.75 -12.01
CA GLY A 17 1.55 2.75 -12.88
C GLY A 17 0.36 2.02 -12.23
N ILE A 18 0.00 0.88 -12.79
CA ILE A 18 -1.11 0.04 -12.34
C ILE A 18 -0.57 -1.32 -11.91
N GLY A 19 -1.41 -2.13 -11.25
CA GLY A 19 -1.05 -3.44 -10.76
C GLY A 19 -0.47 -3.36 -9.34
N LYS A 20 0.40 -4.29 -9.01
CA LYS A 20 1.04 -4.35 -7.68
C LYS A 20 2.08 -3.25 -7.55
N VAL A 21 1.77 -2.22 -6.78
CA VAL A 21 2.63 -1.03 -6.64
C VAL A 21 3.39 -0.99 -5.31
N ALA A 22 2.95 -1.76 -4.32
CA ALA A 22 3.60 -1.79 -3.01
C ALA A 22 3.27 -3.10 -2.32
N GLU A 23 4.10 -3.49 -1.37
CA GLU A 23 3.83 -4.63 -0.52
C GLU A 23 4.08 -4.24 0.93
N GLY A 24 3.45 -4.95 1.86
CA GLY A 24 3.56 -4.58 3.25
C GLY A 24 3.22 -5.70 4.21
N VAL A 25 3.33 -5.37 5.48
CA VAL A 25 3.02 -6.28 6.57
C VAL A 25 2.29 -5.52 7.68
N VAL A 26 1.25 -6.16 8.20
CA VAL A 26 0.55 -5.69 9.40
C VAL A 26 1.08 -6.52 10.58
N PHE A 27 1.69 -5.85 11.53
CA PHE A 27 2.21 -6.50 12.74
C PHE A 27 1.06 -6.84 13.69
N ASP A 28 1.36 -7.70 14.67
CA ASP A 28 0.35 -8.14 15.62
C ASP A 28 -0.25 -7.01 16.46
N ASP A 29 0.49 -5.91 16.64
CA ASP A 29 -0.01 -4.73 17.36
C ASP A 29 -0.84 -3.79 16.47
N GLY A 30 -1.00 -4.12 15.20
CA GLY A 30 -1.75 -3.31 14.24
C GLY A 30 -0.93 -2.30 13.46
N SER A 31 0.32 -2.09 13.82
CA SER A 31 1.20 -1.19 13.05
C SER A 31 1.54 -1.81 11.69
N VAL A 32 1.90 -0.96 10.74
CA VAL A 32 2.07 -1.37 9.34
C VAL A 32 3.38 -0.83 8.79
N VAL A 33 4.06 -1.66 8.03
CA VAL A 33 5.20 -1.26 7.20
C VAL A 33 4.82 -1.47 5.75
N LEU A 34 5.03 -0.44 4.93
CA LEU A 34 4.72 -0.45 3.51
C LEU A 34 5.98 -0.19 2.71
N ARG A 35 6.26 -1.04 1.73
CA ARG A 35 7.41 -0.91 0.83
C ARG A 35 6.92 -0.64 -0.57
N TRP A 36 7.29 0.52 -1.12
CA TRP A 36 6.97 0.86 -2.51
C TRP A 36 7.87 0.07 -3.48
N LEU A 37 7.24 -0.44 -4.55
CA LEU A 37 7.90 -1.24 -5.57
C LEU A 37 8.13 -0.44 -6.87
N THR A 38 8.05 0.87 -6.77
CA THR A 38 8.30 1.77 -7.90
C THR A 38 9.79 1.90 -8.18
N ALA A 39 10.15 2.68 -9.22
CA ALA A 39 11.55 2.83 -9.63
C ALA A 39 12.45 3.31 -8.48
N VAL A 40 11.94 4.21 -7.67
CA VAL A 40 12.60 4.63 -6.42
C VAL A 40 11.86 3.96 -5.27
N LYS A 41 12.51 2.98 -4.66
CA LYS A 41 11.90 2.23 -3.56
C LYS A 41 12.04 3.00 -2.25
N SER A 42 10.97 2.97 -1.47
CA SER A 42 10.95 3.58 -0.15
C SER A 42 10.13 2.71 0.80
N THR A 43 10.39 2.86 2.09
CA THR A 43 9.67 2.14 3.14
C THR A 43 9.02 3.15 4.07
N VAL A 44 7.73 2.99 4.31
CA VAL A 44 6.93 3.93 5.10
C VAL A 44 6.25 3.16 6.23
N PHE A 45 6.15 3.79 7.39
CA PHE A 45 5.53 3.22 8.58
C PHE A 45 4.19 3.90 8.83
N PHE A 46 3.18 3.12 9.18
CA PHE A 46 1.86 3.62 9.58
C PHE A 46 1.46 2.99 10.91
N GLN A 47 0.61 3.67 11.66
CA GLN A 47 0.12 3.15 12.93
C GLN A 47 -0.95 2.07 12.76
N ASN A 48 -1.69 2.12 11.65
CA ASN A 48 -2.74 1.14 11.35
C ASN A 48 -3.03 1.12 9.85
N ILE A 49 -3.77 0.09 9.44
CA ILE A 49 -4.08 -0.12 8.03
C ILE A 49 -5.08 0.92 7.49
N THR A 50 -5.92 1.48 8.35
CA THR A 50 -6.86 2.53 7.97
C THR A 50 -6.12 3.76 7.47
N ASP A 51 -4.99 4.09 8.10
CA ASP A 51 -4.16 5.21 7.65
C ASP A 51 -3.59 4.97 6.27
N VAL A 52 -3.21 3.73 5.94
CA VAL A 52 -2.75 3.38 4.60
C VAL A 52 -3.86 3.64 3.58
N GLU A 53 -5.07 3.21 3.87
CA GLU A 53 -6.22 3.45 3.00
C GLU A 53 -6.51 4.94 2.82
N SER A 54 -6.44 5.71 3.89
CA SER A 54 -6.70 7.16 3.85
C SER A 54 -5.71 7.87 2.95
N VAL A 55 -4.43 7.49 3.00
CA VAL A 55 -3.38 8.18 2.25
C VAL A 55 -3.28 7.64 0.81
N HIS A 56 -3.38 6.34 0.64
CA HIS A 56 -3.04 5.68 -0.63
C HIS A 56 -4.21 5.02 -1.35
N GLY A 57 -5.41 5.04 -0.79
CA GLY A 57 -6.58 4.40 -1.39
C GLY A 57 -7.07 5.09 -2.66
N HIS A 58 -6.83 6.38 -2.82
CA HIS A 58 -7.21 7.14 -4.01
C HIS A 58 -8.68 6.93 -4.41
N GLN A 59 -9.58 7.01 -3.41
CA GLN A 59 -11.02 6.85 -3.64
C GLN A 59 -11.38 5.51 -4.29
N GLY A 60 -10.72 4.44 -3.88
CA GLY A 60 -10.96 3.11 -4.38
C GLY A 60 -10.14 2.71 -5.60
N LYS A 61 -9.30 3.59 -6.11
CA LYS A 61 -8.43 3.29 -7.26
C LYS A 61 -7.25 2.41 -6.88
N THR A 62 -6.94 2.33 -5.60
CA THR A 62 -5.93 1.43 -5.04
C THR A 62 -6.57 0.62 -3.94
N THR A 63 -6.42 -0.69 -3.98
CA THR A 63 -7.01 -1.59 -2.99
C THR A 63 -5.93 -2.36 -2.24
N ILE A 64 -6.26 -2.73 -1.01
CA ILE A 64 -5.41 -3.58 -0.19
C ILE A 64 -5.84 -5.02 -0.43
N VAL A 65 -4.89 -5.85 -0.83
CA VAL A 65 -5.11 -7.28 -1.05
C VAL A 65 -4.26 -8.06 -0.05
N TYR A 66 -4.90 -8.78 0.83
CA TYR A 66 -4.21 -9.61 1.84
C TYR A 66 -3.81 -10.95 1.25
N GLU A 67 -2.66 -11.42 1.67
CA GLU A 67 -2.16 -12.73 1.27
C GLU A 67 -2.51 -13.81 2.28
#